data_88ea8035fd2d6dc8ccff2bb90544f04a
#
_entry.id   88ea8035fd2d6dc8ccff2bb90544f04a
#
_cell.length_a   1.000
_cell.length_b   1.000
_cell.length_c   1.000
_cell.angle_alpha   90.00
_cell.angle_beta   90.00
_cell.angle_gamma   90.00
#
_symmetry.space_group_name_H-M   'P 1'
#
loop_
_entity.id
_entity.type
_entity.pdbx_description
1 polymer ?
#
loop_
_entity_poly.entity_id
_entity_poly.type
_entity_poly.pdbx_seq_one_letter_code
_entity_poly.pdbx_strand_id
1 'polypeptide(L)'
;MTEDWLTLRRGDAPLLVSLPHTGVYIPDECAAGLVSPALARHDADWHIDLLYSFASELGATTVHTALSRTVVDVNRDPSGASLYPGQATTGLIPIETFDGRPLYRSGAAPSPEEVERRKKLYFEPYHAALTEELARLRSLHNCVVLCDCHSIRSVISRLFPGELPVFNIGTNNGKACDATLSERIAAICGASQWPHVVNGRFTGGWITRAYGRPKEGIHAVQMELAMRGYLRDESEPPPWDADFAKPIQQTLRAFLEACLGFARS
;
A
#
# COMPACT_ATOMS: atom_id res chain seq x y z
N MET A 1 -0.98 -26.39 -6.22
CA MET A 1 -2.10 -25.44 -6.29
C MET A 1 -1.43 -24.09 -6.44
N THR A 2 -1.57 -23.45 -7.59
CA THR A 2 -1.13 -22.07 -7.81
C THR A 2 -1.89 -21.21 -6.82
N GLU A 3 -1.17 -20.48 -6.01
CA GLU A 3 -1.74 -19.68 -4.94
C GLU A 3 -2.46 -18.49 -5.56
N ASP A 4 -3.79 -18.56 -5.66
CA ASP A 4 -4.66 -17.51 -6.24
C ASP A 4 -4.67 -16.19 -5.42
N TRP A 5 -3.84 -16.10 -4.37
CA TRP A 5 -3.81 -14.91 -3.51
C TRP A 5 -2.83 -13.83 -3.98
N LEU A 6 -1.83 -14.16 -4.81
CA LEU A 6 -0.85 -13.23 -5.36
C LEU A 6 -1.05 -13.08 -6.87
N THR A 7 -1.40 -11.89 -7.31
CA THR A 7 -1.59 -11.57 -8.72
C THR A 7 -0.44 -10.69 -9.21
N LEU A 8 0.27 -11.17 -10.23
CA LEU A 8 1.28 -10.43 -10.97
C LEU A 8 0.80 -10.23 -12.41
N ARG A 9 0.67 -8.98 -12.83
CA ARG A 9 0.42 -8.61 -14.23
C ARG A 9 1.62 -7.83 -14.75
N ARG A 10 2.33 -8.39 -15.71
CA ARG A 10 3.53 -7.78 -16.28
C ARG A 10 3.20 -6.76 -17.35
N GLY A 11 3.84 -5.59 -17.24
CA GLY A 11 4.00 -4.60 -18.28
C GLY A 11 5.49 -4.30 -18.45
N ASP A 12 5.87 -3.62 -19.52
CA ASP A 12 7.28 -3.32 -19.83
C ASP A 12 7.62 -1.83 -19.64
N ALA A 13 6.68 -1.00 -19.17
CA ALA A 13 6.98 0.37 -18.78
C ALA A 13 7.83 0.41 -17.50
N PRO A 14 8.71 1.43 -17.31
CA PRO A 14 9.53 1.56 -16.11
C PRO A 14 8.73 1.96 -14.86
N LEU A 15 7.62 1.27 -14.62
CA LEU A 15 6.65 1.55 -13.56
C LEU A 15 6.16 0.25 -12.95
N LEU A 16 6.35 0.09 -11.64
CA LEU A 16 5.81 -0.99 -10.84
C LEU A 16 4.79 -0.43 -9.85
N VAL A 17 3.57 -0.95 -9.85
CA VAL A 17 2.50 -0.59 -8.92
C VAL A 17 2.28 -1.73 -7.95
N SER A 18 2.47 -1.48 -6.66
CA SER A 18 2.24 -2.40 -5.54
C SER A 18 0.90 -2.07 -4.88
N LEU A 19 0.04 -3.08 -4.71
CA LEU A 19 -1.28 -2.99 -4.08
C LEU A 19 -1.34 -3.99 -2.91
N PRO A 20 -0.65 -3.71 -1.78
CA PRO A 20 -0.37 -4.71 -0.76
C PRO A 20 -1.53 -4.98 0.20
N HIS A 21 -2.55 -4.11 0.28
CA HIS A 21 -3.57 -4.19 1.32
C HIS A 21 -5.03 -4.18 0.81
N THR A 22 -5.23 -4.34 -0.49
CA THR A 22 -6.59 -4.36 -1.07
C THR A 22 -7.33 -5.67 -0.79
N GLY A 23 -6.58 -6.71 -0.41
CA GLY A 23 -7.11 -8.03 -0.19
C GLY A 23 -7.94 -8.16 1.08
N VAL A 24 -8.99 -8.99 0.99
CA VAL A 24 -9.92 -9.28 2.09
C VAL A 24 -10.04 -10.79 2.38
N TYR A 25 -9.29 -11.62 1.63
CA TYR A 25 -9.27 -13.06 1.85
C TYR A 25 -8.49 -13.42 3.11
N ILE A 26 -9.07 -14.29 3.93
CA ILE A 26 -8.47 -14.80 5.16
C ILE A 26 -8.58 -16.33 5.08
N PRO A 27 -7.45 -17.07 4.98
CA PRO A 27 -7.45 -18.53 5.02
C PRO A 27 -8.10 -19.07 6.30
N ASP A 28 -8.80 -20.21 6.23
CA ASP A 28 -9.55 -20.78 7.36
C ASP A 28 -8.65 -21.01 8.58
N GLU A 29 -7.43 -21.49 8.37
CA GLU A 29 -6.44 -21.70 9.43
C GLU A 29 -6.01 -20.40 10.11
N CYS A 30 -6.05 -19.27 9.40
CA CYS A 30 -5.77 -17.94 9.97
C CYS A 30 -7.00 -17.34 10.65
N ALA A 31 -8.20 -17.72 10.23
CA ALA A 31 -9.47 -17.22 10.77
C ALA A 31 -9.80 -17.82 12.14
N ALA A 32 -9.31 -19.02 12.47
CA ALA A 32 -9.72 -19.80 13.64
C ALA A 32 -9.58 -19.07 14.98
N GLY A 33 -8.58 -18.17 15.13
CA GLY A 33 -8.36 -17.37 16.35
C GLY A 33 -9.05 -16.02 16.40
N LEU A 34 -9.60 -15.55 15.28
CA LEU A 34 -10.15 -14.20 15.15
C LEU A 34 -11.44 -14.01 15.94
N VAL A 35 -11.65 -12.78 16.44
CA VAL A 35 -12.91 -12.35 17.06
C VAL A 35 -14.03 -12.38 16.01
N SER A 36 -13.75 -11.84 14.81
CA SER A 36 -14.70 -11.80 13.70
C SER A 36 -13.94 -11.62 12.37
N PRO A 37 -14.31 -12.36 11.31
CA PRO A 37 -13.78 -12.13 9.96
C PRO A 37 -14.10 -10.73 9.42
N ALA A 38 -15.24 -10.14 9.78
CA ALA A 38 -15.58 -8.77 9.41
C ALA A 38 -14.59 -7.78 10.05
N LEU A 39 -14.35 -7.89 11.36
CA LEU A 39 -13.38 -7.03 12.05
C LEU A 39 -11.95 -7.20 11.48
N ALA A 40 -11.58 -8.39 11.06
CA ALA A 40 -10.26 -8.64 10.46
C ALA A 40 -10.08 -8.01 9.06
N ARG A 41 -11.16 -7.53 8.43
CA ARG A 41 -11.13 -6.77 7.16
C ARG A 41 -11.26 -5.27 7.34
N HIS A 42 -11.48 -4.82 8.58
CA HIS A 42 -11.77 -3.42 8.92
C HIS A 42 -10.75 -2.42 8.38
N ASP A 43 -9.47 -2.78 8.40
CA ASP A 43 -8.37 -1.91 7.95
C ASP A 43 -7.88 -2.26 6.53
N ALA A 44 -8.72 -2.89 5.69
CA ALA A 44 -8.38 -3.11 4.29
C ALA A 44 -8.34 -1.79 3.51
N ASP A 45 -7.46 -1.72 2.53
CA ASP A 45 -7.40 -0.62 1.57
C ASP A 45 -8.47 -0.85 0.49
N TRP A 46 -9.73 -0.63 0.86
CA TRP A 46 -10.90 -0.99 0.06
C TRP A 46 -10.86 -0.39 -1.35
N HIS A 47 -11.06 -1.22 -2.38
CA HIS A 47 -11.21 -0.82 -3.79
C HIS A 47 -10.02 -0.09 -4.41
N ILE A 48 -8.84 -0.13 -3.80
CA ILE A 48 -7.63 0.48 -4.38
C ILE A 48 -7.24 -0.22 -5.69
N ASP A 49 -7.49 -1.51 -5.82
CA ASP A 49 -7.32 -2.26 -7.07
C ASP A 49 -8.23 -1.75 -8.20
N LEU A 50 -9.49 -1.42 -7.89
CA LEU A 50 -10.41 -0.80 -8.85
C LEU A 50 -9.97 0.64 -9.17
N LEU A 51 -9.54 1.39 -8.17
CA LEU A 51 -9.11 2.77 -8.32
C LEU A 51 -7.87 2.90 -9.23
N TYR A 52 -6.94 1.94 -9.16
CA TYR A 52 -5.72 1.89 -9.99
C TYR A 52 -5.83 0.94 -11.19
N SER A 53 -7.03 0.48 -11.55
CA SER A 53 -7.25 -0.46 -12.67
C SER A 53 -6.66 0.01 -14.01
N PHE A 54 -6.55 1.32 -14.21
CA PHE A 54 -5.95 1.95 -15.39
C PHE A 54 -4.42 1.80 -15.49
N ALA A 55 -3.73 1.33 -14.45
CA ALA A 55 -2.26 1.21 -14.46
C ALA A 55 -1.76 0.30 -15.60
N SER A 56 -2.52 -0.72 -15.98
CA SER A 56 -2.22 -1.59 -17.11
C SER A 56 -2.23 -0.88 -18.46
N GLU A 57 -3.07 0.15 -18.63
CA GLU A 57 -3.12 0.97 -19.86
C GLU A 57 -1.83 1.80 -20.04
N LEU A 58 -1.14 2.11 -18.94
CA LEU A 58 0.16 2.79 -18.94
C LEU A 58 1.34 1.82 -19.17
N GLY A 59 1.06 0.52 -19.35
CA GLY A 59 2.06 -0.52 -19.47
C GLY A 59 2.79 -0.85 -18.17
N ALA A 60 2.23 -0.46 -17.02
CA ALA A 60 2.83 -0.73 -15.70
C ALA A 60 2.75 -2.23 -15.36
N THR A 61 3.77 -2.73 -14.66
CA THR A 61 3.67 -3.99 -13.93
C THR A 61 2.87 -3.77 -12.66
N THR A 62 1.95 -4.67 -12.31
CA THR A 62 1.17 -4.59 -11.06
C THR A 62 1.37 -5.84 -10.23
N VAL A 63 1.59 -5.67 -8.93
CA VAL A 63 1.65 -6.74 -7.91
C VAL A 63 0.54 -6.48 -6.89
N HIS A 64 -0.35 -7.45 -6.73
CA HIS A 64 -1.54 -7.34 -5.90
C HIS A 64 -1.72 -8.61 -5.06
N THR A 65 -2.08 -8.47 -3.78
CA THR A 65 -2.46 -9.59 -2.93
C THR A 65 -3.95 -9.58 -2.61
N ALA A 66 -4.59 -10.75 -2.70
CA ALA A 66 -5.96 -10.96 -2.25
C ALA A 66 -6.05 -11.17 -0.72
N LEU A 67 -4.93 -11.39 -0.04
CA LEU A 67 -4.90 -11.62 1.42
C LEU A 67 -5.19 -10.33 2.18
N SER A 68 -6.02 -10.46 3.22
CA SER A 68 -6.18 -9.41 4.22
C SER A 68 -4.83 -9.13 4.91
N ARG A 69 -4.52 -7.85 5.14
CA ARG A 69 -3.36 -7.43 5.93
C ARG A 69 -3.32 -8.03 7.35
N THR A 70 -4.47 -8.49 7.87
CA THR A 70 -4.56 -9.20 9.17
C THR A 70 -3.92 -10.58 9.12
N VAL A 71 -3.83 -11.21 7.94
CA VAL A 71 -3.11 -12.47 7.76
C VAL A 71 -1.60 -12.23 7.88
N VAL A 72 -1.10 -11.25 7.12
CA VAL A 72 0.25 -10.72 7.21
C VAL A 72 0.27 -9.33 6.57
N ASP A 73 0.86 -8.34 7.23
CA ASP A 73 1.04 -7.01 6.66
C ASP A 73 2.36 -6.97 5.88
N VAL A 74 2.27 -7.11 4.56
CA VAL A 74 3.44 -7.13 3.68
C VAL A 74 4.14 -5.77 3.55
N ASN A 75 3.61 -4.72 4.19
CA ASN A 75 4.25 -3.40 4.26
C ASN A 75 4.77 -3.06 5.66
N ARG A 76 5.23 -4.09 6.40
CA ARG A 76 5.91 -3.97 7.71
C ARG A 76 7.31 -4.54 7.65
N ASP A 77 8.19 -4.04 8.53
CA ASP A 77 9.53 -4.59 8.67
C ASP A 77 9.43 -6.05 9.18
N PRO A 78 9.95 -7.04 8.45
CA PRO A 78 9.87 -8.44 8.85
C PRO A 78 10.70 -8.79 10.09
N SER A 79 11.58 -7.89 10.55
CA SER A 79 12.30 -8.02 11.84
C SER A 79 11.42 -7.65 13.04
N GLY A 80 10.23 -7.05 12.81
CA GLY A 80 9.36 -6.54 13.85
C GLY A 80 9.72 -5.13 14.33
N ALA A 81 10.75 -4.49 13.77
CA ALA A 81 11.10 -3.12 14.13
C ALA A 81 10.01 -2.13 13.69
N SER A 82 9.65 -1.19 14.56
CA SER A 82 8.68 -0.15 14.23
C SER A 82 9.25 0.82 13.20
N LEU A 83 8.52 1.04 12.10
CA LEU A 83 8.84 2.05 11.10
C LEU A 83 8.55 3.49 11.59
N TYR A 84 7.79 3.62 12.67
CA TYR A 84 7.37 4.89 13.27
C TYR A 84 7.56 4.85 14.79
N PRO A 85 8.82 4.90 15.30
CA PRO A 85 9.07 4.85 16.75
C PRO A 85 8.31 5.94 17.51
N GLY A 86 7.68 5.56 18.63
CA GLY A 86 6.88 6.47 19.45
C GLY A 86 5.47 6.78 18.93
N GLN A 87 5.06 6.19 17.81
CA GLN A 87 3.71 6.33 17.27
C GLN A 87 2.96 4.99 17.29
N ALA A 88 1.63 5.03 17.38
CA ALA A 88 0.81 3.84 17.24
C ALA A 88 0.98 3.22 15.84
N THR A 89 1.25 1.92 15.79
CA THR A 89 1.43 1.14 14.55
C THR A 89 1.11 -0.33 14.82
N THR A 90 0.76 -1.08 13.80
CA THR A 90 0.56 -2.52 13.88
C THR A 90 1.84 -3.27 13.56
N GLY A 91 1.99 -4.50 14.06
CA GLY A 91 3.10 -5.39 13.74
C GLY A 91 2.95 -6.10 12.38
N LEU A 92 3.89 -7.02 12.09
CA LEU A 92 3.88 -7.86 10.87
C LEU A 92 2.58 -8.67 10.76
N ILE A 93 2.10 -9.22 11.87
CA ILE A 93 0.74 -9.76 11.99
C ILE A 93 0.00 -8.86 12.96
N PRO A 94 -0.95 -8.04 12.48
CA PRO A 94 -1.74 -7.17 13.33
C PRO A 94 -2.53 -7.98 14.37
N ILE A 95 -2.47 -7.60 15.64
CA ILE A 95 -3.27 -8.19 16.72
C ILE A 95 -4.41 -7.29 17.17
N GLU A 96 -4.44 -6.08 16.66
CA GLU A 96 -5.48 -5.07 16.86
C GLU A 96 -5.71 -4.29 15.57
N THR A 97 -6.87 -3.69 15.45
CA THR A 97 -7.20 -2.74 14.37
C THR A 97 -6.51 -1.39 14.56
N PHE A 98 -6.54 -0.53 13.58
CA PHE A 98 -5.98 0.83 13.69
C PHE A 98 -6.63 1.66 14.79
N ASP A 99 -7.88 1.41 15.11
CA ASP A 99 -8.61 2.05 16.22
C ASP A 99 -8.49 1.30 17.56
N GLY A 100 -7.69 0.22 17.62
CA GLY A 100 -7.29 -0.47 18.85
C GLY A 100 -8.23 -1.58 19.30
N ARG A 101 -9.16 -2.04 18.46
CA ARG A 101 -10.00 -3.20 18.77
C ARG A 101 -9.21 -4.49 18.61
N PRO A 102 -9.25 -5.44 19.58
CA PRO A 102 -8.52 -6.69 19.49
C PRO A 102 -9.04 -7.55 18.33
N LEU A 103 -8.13 -8.05 17.49
CA LEU A 103 -8.45 -8.92 16.35
C LEU A 103 -8.60 -10.39 16.74
N TYR A 104 -7.95 -10.82 17.82
CA TYR A 104 -7.94 -12.19 18.28
C TYR A 104 -8.68 -12.35 19.60
N ARG A 105 -9.32 -13.52 19.80
CA ARG A 105 -9.84 -13.90 21.10
C ARG A 105 -8.71 -14.01 22.12
N SER A 106 -9.04 -13.88 23.41
CA SER A 106 -8.04 -14.00 24.50
C SER A 106 -7.23 -15.29 24.38
N GLY A 107 -5.91 -15.18 24.36
CA GLY A 107 -4.97 -16.29 24.23
C GLY A 107 -4.88 -16.92 22.82
N ALA A 108 -5.58 -16.39 21.82
CA ALA A 108 -5.59 -16.92 20.44
C ALA A 108 -4.75 -16.10 19.44
N ALA A 109 -3.98 -15.12 19.91
CA ALA A 109 -3.03 -14.42 19.05
C ALA A 109 -1.99 -15.38 18.47
N PRO A 110 -1.48 -15.14 17.24
CA PRO A 110 -0.49 -16.01 16.61
C PRO A 110 0.77 -16.18 17.46
N SER A 111 1.21 -17.44 17.60
CA SER A 111 2.50 -17.74 18.25
C SER A 111 3.67 -17.28 17.37
N PRO A 112 4.91 -17.18 17.90
CA PRO A 112 6.09 -16.87 17.10
C PRO A 112 6.28 -17.81 15.91
N GLU A 113 5.98 -19.12 16.08
CA GLU A 113 6.06 -20.12 15.02
C GLU A 113 5.04 -19.85 13.91
N GLU A 114 3.82 -19.43 14.28
CA GLU A 114 2.77 -19.08 13.32
C GLU A 114 3.12 -17.76 12.59
N VAL A 115 3.75 -16.80 13.26
CA VAL A 115 4.27 -15.59 12.62
C VAL A 115 5.30 -15.96 11.55
N GLU A 116 6.28 -16.81 11.87
CA GLU A 116 7.28 -17.25 10.90
C GLU A 116 6.68 -18.10 9.77
N ARG A 117 5.66 -18.91 10.04
CA ARG A 117 4.93 -19.66 9.01
C ARG A 117 4.26 -18.72 8.00
N ARG A 118 3.50 -17.71 8.47
CA ARG A 118 2.82 -16.75 7.60
C ARG A 118 3.81 -15.86 6.84
N LYS A 119 4.91 -15.47 7.48
CA LYS A 119 5.99 -14.74 6.82
C LYS A 119 6.54 -15.52 5.62
N LYS A 120 6.87 -16.79 5.80
CA LYS A 120 7.38 -17.65 4.71
C LYS A 120 6.35 -17.90 3.61
N LEU A 121 5.09 -18.10 3.98
CA LEU A 121 4.05 -18.45 3.02
C LEU A 121 3.53 -17.26 2.22
N TYR A 122 3.54 -16.05 2.79
CA TYR A 122 2.83 -14.91 2.21
C TYR A 122 3.69 -13.67 2.07
N PHE A 123 4.49 -13.31 3.08
CA PHE A 123 5.34 -12.13 3.03
C PHE A 123 6.49 -12.33 2.03
N GLU A 124 7.26 -13.41 2.17
CA GLU A 124 8.43 -13.67 1.34
C GLU A 124 8.07 -13.80 -0.16
N PRO A 125 7.01 -14.53 -0.59
CA PRO A 125 6.63 -14.58 -2.00
C PRO A 125 6.18 -13.24 -2.57
N TYR A 126 5.46 -12.41 -1.79
CA TYR A 126 5.09 -11.06 -2.22
C TYR A 126 6.34 -10.21 -2.50
N HIS A 127 7.29 -10.23 -1.58
CA HIS A 127 8.55 -9.50 -1.72
C HIS A 127 9.49 -10.08 -2.78
N ALA A 128 9.46 -11.39 -3.01
CA ALA A 128 10.15 -12.02 -4.13
C ALA A 128 9.62 -11.49 -5.47
N ALA A 129 8.29 -11.44 -5.64
CA ALA A 129 7.67 -10.88 -6.85
C ALA A 129 8.09 -9.40 -7.08
N LEU A 130 8.08 -8.56 -6.05
CA LEU A 130 8.54 -7.16 -6.16
C LEU A 130 10.02 -7.09 -6.56
N THR A 131 10.87 -7.90 -5.94
CA THR A 131 12.32 -7.93 -6.21
C THR A 131 12.62 -8.38 -7.64
N GLU A 132 11.99 -9.47 -8.08
CA GLU A 132 12.16 -10.01 -9.42
C GLU A 132 11.69 -9.05 -10.50
N GLU A 133 10.51 -8.41 -10.31
CA GLU A 133 9.99 -7.47 -11.29
C GLU A 133 10.77 -6.15 -11.32
N LEU A 134 11.26 -5.66 -10.18
CA LEU A 134 12.18 -4.52 -10.16
C LEU A 134 13.49 -4.84 -10.90
N ALA A 135 14.07 -6.02 -10.69
CA ALA A 135 15.26 -6.46 -11.39
C ALA A 135 15.00 -6.60 -12.92
N ARG A 136 13.86 -7.18 -13.30
CA ARG A 136 13.45 -7.31 -14.71
C ARG A 136 13.29 -5.93 -15.36
N LEU A 137 12.54 -5.02 -14.73
CA LEU A 137 12.34 -3.67 -15.28
C LEU A 137 13.65 -2.87 -15.33
N ARG A 138 14.54 -3.01 -14.34
CA ARG A 138 15.88 -2.41 -14.36
C ARG A 138 16.77 -2.96 -15.46
N SER A 139 16.56 -4.19 -15.91
CA SER A 139 17.28 -4.72 -17.07
C SER A 139 16.82 -4.09 -18.40
N LEU A 140 15.62 -3.54 -18.45
CA LEU A 140 15.03 -2.88 -19.61
C LEU A 140 15.22 -1.36 -19.61
N HIS A 141 15.37 -0.76 -18.41
CA HIS A 141 15.34 0.70 -18.21
C HIS A 141 16.43 1.17 -17.24
N ASN A 142 17.00 2.36 -17.50
CA ASN A 142 17.98 2.99 -16.62
C ASN A 142 17.38 3.52 -15.31
N CYS A 143 16.08 3.74 -15.26
CA CYS A 143 15.35 4.21 -14.09
C CYS A 143 13.99 3.50 -14.02
N VAL A 144 13.55 3.15 -12.82
CA VAL A 144 12.24 2.55 -12.54
C VAL A 144 11.61 3.23 -11.33
N VAL A 145 10.31 3.46 -11.37
CA VAL A 145 9.55 3.96 -10.23
C VAL A 145 8.62 2.87 -9.69
N LEU A 146 8.74 2.59 -8.40
CA LEU A 146 7.80 1.78 -7.63
C LEU A 146 6.79 2.70 -6.94
N CYS A 147 5.51 2.54 -7.27
CA CYS A 147 4.38 3.21 -6.62
C CYS A 147 3.72 2.24 -5.66
N ASP A 148 3.83 2.51 -4.36
CA ASP A 148 3.21 1.73 -3.28
C ASP A 148 1.88 2.39 -2.92
N CYS A 149 0.76 1.77 -3.34
CA CYS A 149 -0.55 2.41 -3.38
C CYS A 149 -1.45 1.88 -2.25
N HIS A 150 -1.93 2.82 -1.43
CA HIS A 150 -2.65 2.55 -0.20
C HIS A 150 -3.85 3.44 0.00
N SER A 151 -4.70 3.05 0.94
CA SER A 151 -5.69 3.93 1.53
C SER A 151 -5.93 3.61 3.01
N ILE A 152 -6.53 4.57 3.69
CA ILE A 152 -6.90 4.45 5.10
C ILE A 152 -8.17 5.25 5.35
N ARG A 153 -8.94 4.86 6.36
CA ARG A 153 -10.10 5.63 6.82
C ARG A 153 -9.70 7.06 7.13
N SER A 154 -10.58 8.00 6.77
CA SER A 154 -10.31 9.44 6.83
C SER A 154 -10.12 9.99 8.23
N VAL A 155 -10.68 9.31 9.25
CA VAL A 155 -10.58 9.69 10.67
C VAL A 155 -10.25 8.47 11.51
N ILE A 156 -9.06 8.47 12.11
CA ILE A 156 -8.62 7.46 13.09
C ILE A 156 -7.87 8.19 14.19
N SER A 157 -8.59 8.60 15.23
CA SER A 157 -8.07 9.47 16.31
C SER A 157 -6.87 8.87 17.06
N ARG A 158 -6.72 7.55 17.06
CA ARG A 158 -5.56 6.87 17.65
C ARG A 158 -4.28 7.09 16.82
N LEU A 159 -4.39 7.28 15.50
CA LEU A 159 -3.24 7.40 14.59
C LEU A 159 -2.89 8.85 14.26
N PHE A 160 -3.88 9.72 14.15
CA PHE A 160 -3.70 11.13 13.79
C PHE A 160 -4.88 11.98 14.30
N PRO A 161 -4.64 13.27 14.59
CA PRO A 161 -5.71 14.17 15.01
C PRO A 161 -6.57 14.62 13.81
N GLY A 162 -7.88 14.67 14.00
CA GLY A 162 -8.81 15.20 13.01
C GLY A 162 -8.92 14.35 11.74
N GLU A 163 -9.10 15.02 10.64
CA GLU A 163 -9.29 14.39 9.32
C GLU A 163 -7.99 14.41 8.52
N LEU A 164 -7.62 13.24 7.97
CA LEU A 164 -6.40 13.08 7.18
C LEU A 164 -6.50 13.85 5.85
N PRO A 165 -5.45 14.55 5.36
CA PRO A 165 -5.39 14.99 3.97
C PRO A 165 -5.69 13.85 3.00
N VAL A 166 -6.33 14.15 1.84
CA VAL A 166 -6.71 13.08 0.91
C VAL A 166 -5.49 12.41 0.28
N PHE A 167 -4.47 13.20 -0.10
CA PHE A 167 -3.23 12.66 -0.62
C PHE A 167 -2.11 12.77 0.41
N ASN A 168 -1.53 11.64 0.81
CA ASN A 168 -0.37 11.59 1.70
C ASN A 168 0.77 10.91 0.94
N ILE A 169 1.74 11.70 0.52
CA ILE A 169 2.87 11.27 -0.31
C ILE A 169 4.03 10.93 0.62
N GLY A 170 4.47 9.67 0.61
CA GLY A 170 5.59 9.17 1.41
C GLY A 170 6.82 8.88 0.55
N THR A 171 7.96 9.50 0.86
CA THR A 171 9.23 9.32 0.14
C THR A 171 10.38 8.91 1.06
N ASN A 172 10.05 8.40 2.26
CA ASN A 172 11.03 8.16 3.32
C ASN A 172 11.87 9.42 3.63
N ASN A 173 11.18 10.57 3.73
CA ASN A 173 11.81 11.87 3.93
C ASN A 173 12.87 12.19 2.86
N GLY A 174 12.58 11.91 1.60
CA GLY A 174 13.45 12.16 0.45
C GLY A 174 14.54 11.09 0.21
N LYS A 175 14.57 10.02 1.02
CA LYS A 175 15.58 8.97 0.87
C LYS A 175 15.23 7.93 -0.19
N ALA A 176 13.95 7.73 -0.46
CA ALA A 176 13.46 6.69 -1.38
C ALA A 176 13.16 7.21 -2.80
N CYS A 177 13.15 8.51 -3.01
CA CYS A 177 12.73 9.13 -4.25
C CYS A 177 13.52 10.42 -4.50
N ASP A 178 13.79 10.73 -5.76
CA ASP A 178 14.38 12.03 -6.17
C ASP A 178 13.45 13.19 -5.80
N ALA A 179 14.04 14.32 -5.43
CA ALA A 179 13.29 15.51 -5.00
C ALA A 179 12.41 16.06 -6.15
N THR A 180 12.92 16.06 -7.39
CA THR A 180 12.16 16.57 -8.55
C THR A 180 10.93 15.74 -8.86
N LEU A 181 10.99 14.40 -8.66
CA LEU A 181 9.81 13.55 -8.78
C LEU A 181 8.81 13.83 -7.65
N SER A 182 9.29 13.94 -6.41
CA SER A 182 8.44 14.26 -5.26
C SER A 182 7.72 15.60 -5.43
N GLU A 183 8.41 16.63 -5.87
CA GLU A 183 7.85 17.98 -6.13
C GLU A 183 6.81 17.95 -7.25
N ARG A 184 7.08 17.21 -8.34
CA ARG A 184 6.12 17.04 -9.44
C ARG A 184 4.85 16.36 -8.98
N ILE A 185 4.95 15.28 -8.17
CA ILE A 185 3.79 14.60 -7.60
C ILE A 185 3.00 15.53 -6.68
N ALA A 186 3.69 16.26 -5.80
CA ALA A 186 3.05 17.24 -4.90
C ALA A 186 2.31 18.34 -5.69
N ALA A 187 2.89 18.84 -6.77
CA ALA A 187 2.24 19.83 -7.64
C ALA A 187 0.97 19.27 -8.31
N ILE A 188 0.98 18.03 -8.77
CA ILE A 188 -0.21 17.35 -9.34
C ILE A 188 -1.32 17.22 -8.27
N CYS A 189 -0.99 16.74 -7.08
CA CYS A 189 -1.95 16.65 -5.98
C CYS A 189 -2.46 18.03 -5.56
N GLY A 190 -1.57 19.04 -5.51
CA GLY A 190 -1.92 20.43 -5.16
C GLY A 190 -2.78 21.15 -6.20
N ALA A 191 -2.75 20.74 -7.47
CA ALA A 191 -3.62 21.24 -8.50
C ALA A 191 -5.03 20.64 -8.48
N SER A 192 -5.23 19.58 -7.68
CA SER A 192 -6.54 18.96 -7.47
C SER A 192 -7.38 19.75 -6.44
N GLN A 193 -8.65 19.38 -6.32
CA GLN A 193 -9.52 19.96 -5.28
C GLN A 193 -9.25 19.43 -3.85
N TRP A 194 -8.32 18.47 -3.70
CA TRP A 194 -8.11 17.75 -2.45
C TRP A 194 -6.85 18.21 -1.70
N PRO A 195 -6.89 18.26 -0.36
CA PRO A 195 -5.69 18.54 0.42
C PRO A 195 -4.65 17.42 0.28
N HIS A 196 -3.38 17.81 0.26
CA HIS A 196 -2.23 16.90 0.19
C HIS A 196 -1.16 17.26 1.20
N VAL A 197 -0.30 16.30 1.51
CA VAL A 197 0.90 16.47 2.34
C VAL A 197 2.01 15.54 1.86
N VAL A 198 3.25 16.00 1.93
CA VAL A 198 4.45 15.20 1.66
C VAL A 198 5.14 14.87 2.98
N ASN A 199 5.39 13.57 3.21
CA ASN A 199 6.05 13.08 4.43
C ASN A 199 5.40 13.59 5.74
N GLY A 200 4.07 13.66 5.79
CA GLY A 200 3.31 14.00 6.99
C GLY A 200 3.24 12.80 7.95
N ARG A 201 2.02 12.36 8.31
CA ARG A 201 1.83 11.18 9.16
C ARG A 201 2.42 9.91 8.54
N PHE A 202 2.32 9.76 7.22
CA PHE A 202 2.82 8.62 6.47
C PHE A 202 4.02 9.03 5.62
N THR A 203 5.22 8.61 6.04
CA THR A 203 6.47 8.96 5.36
C THR A 203 6.95 7.86 4.40
N GLY A 204 6.20 6.77 4.30
CA GLY A 204 6.53 5.56 3.55
C GLY A 204 6.64 4.34 4.45
N GLY A 205 6.00 3.23 4.05
CA GLY A 205 6.05 1.93 4.70
C GLY A 205 7.33 1.15 4.37
N TRP A 206 7.30 -0.15 4.67
CA TRP A 206 8.46 -1.03 4.43
C TRP A 206 8.83 -1.10 2.95
N ILE A 207 7.85 -1.28 2.07
CA ILE A 207 8.07 -1.37 0.62
C ILE A 207 8.81 -0.13 0.11
N THR A 208 8.32 1.06 0.43
CA THR A 208 8.98 2.32 0.03
C THR A 208 10.41 2.40 0.55
N ARG A 209 10.66 2.01 1.79
CA ARG A 209 11.98 2.11 2.44
C ARG A 209 12.96 1.05 1.97
N ALA A 210 12.50 -0.19 1.78
CA ALA A 210 13.34 -1.32 1.39
C ALA A 210 13.77 -1.25 -0.09
N TYR A 211 12.88 -0.76 -0.94
CA TYR A 211 13.12 -0.78 -2.40
C TYR A 211 13.56 0.56 -2.98
N GLY A 212 13.27 1.69 -2.33
CA GLY A 212 13.73 3.01 -2.80
C GLY A 212 15.24 3.17 -2.67
N ARG A 213 15.94 3.10 -3.80
CA ARG A 213 17.40 3.25 -3.95
C ARG A 213 17.70 4.15 -5.13
N PRO A 214 17.47 5.49 -5.00
CA PRO A 214 17.60 6.43 -6.12
C PRO A 214 18.98 6.40 -6.80
N LYS A 215 20.05 6.17 -6.03
CA LYS A 215 21.41 6.04 -6.57
C LYS A 215 21.60 4.84 -7.49
N GLU A 216 20.73 3.82 -7.38
CA GLU A 216 20.71 2.62 -8.21
C GLU A 216 19.65 2.72 -9.32
N GLY A 217 19.00 3.88 -9.48
CA GLY A 217 17.94 4.11 -10.45
C GLY A 217 16.59 3.46 -10.08
N ILE A 218 16.36 3.17 -8.81
CA ILE A 218 15.07 2.68 -8.31
C ILE A 218 14.50 3.72 -7.36
N HIS A 219 13.43 4.39 -7.78
CA HIS A 219 12.70 5.34 -6.95
C HIS A 219 11.45 4.68 -6.40
N ALA A 220 11.10 4.96 -5.15
CA ALA A 220 9.87 4.44 -4.53
C ALA A 220 9.08 5.57 -3.89
N VAL A 221 7.78 5.60 -4.15
CA VAL A 221 6.84 6.58 -3.61
C VAL A 221 5.62 5.84 -3.07
N GLN A 222 5.26 6.09 -1.82
CA GLN A 222 3.97 5.69 -1.28
C GLN A 222 2.93 6.75 -1.57
N MET A 223 1.76 6.34 -2.05
CA MET A 223 0.57 7.16 -2.09
C MET A 223 -0.46 6.58 -1.13
N GLU A 224 -0.68 7.26 -0.01
CA GLU A 224 -1.70 6.91 0.98
C GLU A 224 -2.90 7.82 0.82
N LEU A 225 -4.06 7.27 0.51
CA LEU A 225 -5.30 8.03 0.30
C LEU A 225 -6.19 7.99 1.54
N ALA A 226 -6.76 9.13 1.94
CA ALA A 226 -7.92 9.10 2.81
C ALA A 226 -9.15 8.64 2.00
N MET A 227 -9.88 7.65 2.50
CA MET A 227 -10.96 6.97 1.77
C MET A 227 -12.06 7.92 1.28
N ARG A 228 -12.35 9.03 2.01
CA ARG A 228 -13.33 10.04 1.58
C ARG A 228 -13.04 10.66 0.20
N GLY A 229 -11.81 10.54 -0.29
CA GLY A 229 -11.44 11.04 -1.61
C GLY A 229 -12.07 10.23 -2.75
N TYR A 230 -12.43 8.96 -2.51
CA TYR A 230 -12.95 8.06 -3.53
C TYR A 230 -14.13 7.18 -3.08
N LEU A 231 -14.49 7.20 -1.79
CA LEU A 231 -15.67 6.53 -1.24
C LEU A 231 -16.65 7.56 -0.69
N ARG A 232 -17.94 7.44 -1.01
CA ARG A 232 -19.00 8.28 -0.42
C ARG A 232 -19.27 7.93 1.03
N ASP A 233 -19.08 6.67 1.38
CA ASP A 233 -19.34 6.11 2.69
C ASP A 233 -18.19 5.14 3.03
N GLU A 234 -17.63 5.30 4.21
CA GLU A 234 -16.56 4.44 4.75
C GLU A 234 -17.14 3.31 5.63
N SER A 235 -18.43 2.94 5.45
CA SER A 235 -19.06 1.77 6.07
C SER A 235 -18.39 0.47 5.61
N GLU A 236 -18.67 -0.65 6.30
CA GLU A 236 -18.00 -1.91 6.05
C GLU A 236 -18.97 -3.03 5.60
N PRO A 237 -18.70 -3.60 4.43
CA PRO A 237 -17.80 -3.17 3.36
C PRO A 237 -18.31 -1.88 2.67
N PRO A 238 -17.43 -0.93 2.34
CA PRO A 238 -17.85 0.30 1.69
C PRO A 238 -18.33 0.01 0.26
N PRO A 239 -19.42 0.64 -0.19
CA PRO A 239 -19.87 0.48 -1.56
C PRO A 239 -18.93 1.19 -2.54
N TRP A 240 -18.64 0.55 -3.68
CA TRP A 240 -17.91 1.20 -4.77
C TRP A 240 -18.85 2.05 -5.63
N ASP A 241 -18.46 3.30 -5.88
CA ASP A 241 -19.13 4.24 -6.80
C ASP A 241 -18.06 4.79 -7.78
N ALA A 242 -18.06 4.25 -8.99
CA ALA A 242 -17.09 4.60 -10.01
C ALA A 242 -17.18 6.07 -10.45
N ASP A 243 -18.38 6.65 -10.47
CA ASP A 243 -18.57 8.06 -10.84
C ASP A 243 -18.05 8.99 -9.76
N PHE A 244 -18.22 8.63 -8.49
CA PHE A 244 -17.66 9.39 -7.38
C PHE A 244 -16.12 9.30 -7.35
N ALA A 245 -15.55 8.14 -7.64
CA ALA A 245 -14.11 7.93 -7.65
C ALA A 245 -13.39 8.55 -8.86
N LYS A 246 -14.11 8.87 -9.94
CA LYS A 246 -13.54 9.34 -11.21
C LYS A 246 -12.65 10.60 -11.09
N PRO A 247 -12.98 11.65 -10.32
CA PRO A 247 -12.12 12.83 -10.20
C PRO A 247 -10.75 12.51 -9.56
N ILE A 248 -10.73 11.72 -8.48
CA ILE A 248 -9.45 11.35 -7.86
C ILE A 248 -8.66 10.38 -8.74
N GLN A 249 -9.34 9.49 -9.46
CA GLN A 249 -8.72 8.58 -10.42
C GLN A 249 -7.98 9.35 -11.53
N GLN A 250 -8.50 10.48 -11.97
CA GLN A 250 -7.80 11.36 -12.93
C GLN A 250 -6.49 11.92 -12.34
N THR A 251 -6.51 12.36 -11.08
CA THR A 251 -5.30 12.84 -10.39
C THR A 251 -4.29 11.70 -10.21
N LEU A 252 -4.73 10.49 -9.87
CA LEU A 252 -3.86 9.32 -9.73
C LEU A 252 -3.29 8.85 -11.07
N ARG A 253 -4.02 9.02 -12.16
CA ARG A 253 -3.50 8.77 -13.52
C ARG A 253 -2.37 9.76 -13.83
N ALA A 254 -2.58 11.05 -13.59
CA ALA A 254 -1.54 12.07 -13.77
C ALA A 254 -0.30 11.82 -12.87
N PHE A 255 -0.52 11.32 -11.64
CA PHE A 255 0.56 10.86 -10.75
C PHE A 255 1.37 9.73 -11.37
N LEU A 256 0.76 8.64 -11.85
CA LEU A 256 1.48 7.54 -12.48
C LEU A 256 2.15 7.94 -13.80
N GLU A 257 1.52 8.81 -14.59
CA GLU A 257 2.11 9.39 -15.82
C GLU A 257 3.35 10.24 -15.49
N ALA A 258 3.33 11.00 -14.39
CA ALA A 258 4.49 11.76 -13.94
C ALA A 258 5.65 10.85 -13.51
N CYS A 259 5.34 9.76 -12.80
CA CYS A 259 6.33 8.72 -12.44
C CYS A 259 6.94 8.10 -13.71
N LEU A 260 6.12 7.76 -14.68
CA LEU A 260 6.54 7.19 -15.96
C LEU A 260 7.37 8.17 -16.77
N GLY A 261 6.96 9.44 -16.84
CA GLY A 261 7.72 10.50 -17.52
C GLY A 261 9.08 10.75 -16.89
N PHE A 262 9.16 10.74 -15.55
CA PHE A 262 10.42 10.84 -14.81
C PHE A 262 11.35 9.65 -15.10
N ALA A 263 10.83 8.43 -15.11
CA ALA A 263 11.64 7.24 -15.34
C ALA A 263 12.19 7.14 -16.79
N ARG A 264 11.60 7.88 -17.74
CA ARG A 264 12.01 7.93 -19.16
C ARG A 264 12.94 9.12 -19.49
N SER A 265 13.09 10.08 -18.57
CA SER A 265 13.97 11.23 -18.75
C SER A 265 15.42 10.89 -18.39
#